data_9f661375c8fedbbaca06efc97265a8fc
#
_entry.id   9f661375c8fedbbaca06efc97265a8fc
#
_cell.length_a   1.000
_cell.length_b   1.000
_cell.length_c   1.000
_cell.angle_alpha   90.00
_cell.angle_beta   90.00
_cell.angle_gamma   90.00
#
_symmetry.space_group_name_H-M   'P 1'
#
loop_
_entity.id
_entity.type
_entity.pdbx_description
1 polymer ?
#
loop_
_entity_poly.entity_id
_entity_poly.type
_entity_poly.pdbx_seq_one_letter_code
_entity_poly.pdbx_strand_id
1 'polypeptide(L)'
;ATGSEAVFGLSQVRFYTADGELLRFVRAEADSEYAKAPAGQWYWFQDGLALEDRFHLLPIRLEKDPLQPPGFQFRTVGVSLVTLPNAGRLDLSGAAQADAPLFCAALVRDASGRTLPLSIAYGAGVLPNTAASGAAEPDGYVYVYGYRDFAGQRRLVVARAPADKFDAFNEWRFWGGPERGWSRHIEDSAPILEGANVSAELSVSRMQGGPLDGKYVLVFEKDTLSGELAYSTADGPAGPFSEPVTFYHAPEPKENPNVFTYNAKAHPHLSEPGELLVTYNVNAADMQEHYDDGTI
;
A
#
# COMPACT_ATOMS: atom_id res chain seq x y z
N ALA A 1 6.16 11.43 30.09
CA ALA A 1 7.28 11.33 29.16
C ALA A 1 6.85 12.06 27.89
N THR A 2 7.45 13.19 27.62
CA THR A 2 7.23 13.95 26.39
C THR A 2 7.88 13.19 25.27
N GLY A 3 7.06 12.51 24.45
CA GLY A 3 7.53 11.96 23.19
C GLY A 3 7.99 13.11 22.31
N SER A 4 9.25 13.10 21.92
CA SER A 4 9.70 13.94 20.83
C SER A 4 9.02 13.45 19.57
N GLU A 5 8.14 14.23 18.99
CA GLU A 5 7.64 14.00 17.65
C GLU A 5 8.82 14.11 16.69
N ALA A 6 9.33 12.98 16.23
CA ALA A 6 10.29 12.98 15.16
C ALA A 6 9.48 13.03 13.84
N VAL A 7 9.35 14.20 13.27
CA VAL A 7 8.80 14.39 11.94
C VAL A 7 9.84 13.91 10.94
N PHE A 8 9.62 12.75 10.34
CA PHE A 8 10.43 12.25 9.23
C PHE A 8 9.75 12.64 7.92
N GLY A 9 10.23 13.69 7.28
CA GLY A 9 9.89 13.98 5.89
C GLY A 9 10.55 12.94 4.98
N LEU A 10 9.78 11.97 4.47
CA LEU A 10 10.27 10.99 3.50
C LEU A 10 10.11 11.53 2.06
N SER A 11 10.87 12.55 1.70
CA SER A 11 11.03 12.93 0.29
C SER A 11 11.89 11.93 -0.48
N GLN A 12 12.70 11.12 0.21
CA GLN A 12 13.54 10.06 -0.35
C GLN A 12 13.71 8.96 0.69
N VAL A 13 13.37 7.73 0.33
CA VAL A 13 13.78 6.56 1.12
C VAL A 13 15.29 6.37 0.90
N ARG A 14 16.06 6.50 1.95
CA ARG A 14 17.50 6.26 1.95
C ARG A 14 17.79 5.02 2.77
N PHE A 15 18.33 4.00 2.14
CA PHE A 15 18.82 2.82 2.82
C PHE A 15 20.33 2.99 3.08
N TYR A 16 20.74 2.61 4.26
CA TYR A 16 22.16 2.62 4.64
C TYR A 16 22.61 1.20 4.96
N THR A 17 23.85 0.87 4.58
CA THR A 17 24.50 -0.36 5.08
C THR A 17 24.74 -0.24 6.60
N ALA A 18 25.05 -1.37 7.24
CA ALA A 18 25.46 -1.38 8.64
C ALA A 18 26.71 -0.50 8.91
N ASP A 19 27.51 -0.26 7.88
CA ASP A 19 28.73 0.57 7.93
C ASP A 19 28.43 2.05 7.65
N GLY A 20 27.16 2.41 7.44
CA GLY A 20 26.71 3.80 7.22
C GLY A 20 26.87 4.31 5.79
N GLU A 21 27.14 3.43 4.81
CA GLU A 21 27.17 3.82 3.40
C GLU A 21 25.74 3.95 2.85
N LEU A 22 25.48 5.00 2.08
CA LEU A 22 24.19 5.24 1.42
C LEU A 22 23.98 4.22 0.30
N LEU A 23 22.98 3.37 0.45
CA LEU A 23 22.49 2.51 -0.62
C LEU A 23 21.53 3.29 -1.51
N ARG A 24 21.89 3.50 -2.75
CA ARG A 24 20.99 4.08 -3.76
C ARG A 24 20.08 3.00 -4.29
N PHE A 25 18.91 2.86 -3.64
CA PHE A 25 18.05 1.72 -3.87
C PHE A 25 17.13 1.85 -5.10
N VAL A 26 16.37 2.90 -5.21
CA VAL A 26 15.53 3.15 -6.39
C VAL A 26 15.45 4.65 -6.59
N ARG A 27 15.67 5.09 -7.80
CA ARG A 27 15.29 6.44 -8.20
C ARG A 27 13.94 6.39 -8.88
N ALA A 28 13.12 7.37 -8.56
CA ALA A 28 11.84 7.60 -9.21
C ALA A 28 11.97 7.93 -10.71
N GLU A 29 13.19 8.08 -11.23
CA GLU A 29 13.49 8.37 -12.63
C GLU A 29 14.50 7.36 -13.19
N ALA A 30 14.64 7.33 -14.51
CA ALA A 30 15.31 6.32 -15.33
C ALA A 30 16.80 5.98 -14.99
N ASP A 31 17.35 6.52 -13.92
CA ASP A 31 18.78 6.41 -13.56
C ASP A 31 19.06 5.44 -12.40
N SER A 32 18.12 4.62 -11.98
CA SER A 32 18.39 3.59 -10.97
C SER A 32 19.30 2.51 -11.56
N GLU A 33 20.36 2.15 -10.85
CA GLU A 33 21.22 1.03 -11.24
C GLU A 33 20.53 -0.32 -11.08
N TYR A 34 19.52 -0.42 -10.21
CA TYR A 34 18.99 -1.69 -9.73
C TYR A 34 17.56 -1.99 -10.18
N ALA A 35 16.70 -0.98 -10.21
CA ALA A 35 15.33 -1.14 -10.71
C ALA A 35 14.94 0.11 -11.51
N LYS A 36 14.51 -0.08 -12.75
CA LYS A 36 14.15 1.01 -13.66
C LYS A 36 12.72 0.87 -14.12
N ALA A 37 11.93 1.92 -13.93
CA ALA A 37 10.67 2.05 -14.65
C ALA A 37 10.93 2.24 -16.15
N PRO A 38 10.00 1.86 -17.04
CA PRO A 38 10.05 2.19 -18.46
C PRO A 38 10.23 3.71 -18.69
N ALA A 39 10.79 4.08 -19.83
CA ALA A 39 11.02 5.49 -20.18
C ALA A 39 9.72 6.33 -20.06
N GLY A 40 9.79 7.46 -19.40
CA GLY A 40 8.65 8.35 -19.15
C GLY A 40 7.76 7.93 -17.98
N GLN A 41 8.11 6.84 -17.30
CA GLN A 41 7.43 6.36 -16.10
C GLN A 41 8.35 6.47 -14.89
N TRP A 42 7.76 6.38 -13.67
CA TRP A 42 8.51 6.28 -12.42
C TRP A 42 7.79 5.36 -11.43
N TYR A 43 8.49 4.93 -10.39
CA TYR A 43 7.94 4.11 -9.33
C TYR A 43 7.51 4.95 -8.13
N TRP A 44 6.34 4.61 -7.56
CA TRP A 44 6.04 4.89 -6.16
C TRP A 44 6.01 3.57 -5.41
N PHE A 45 6.77 3.53 -4.34
CA PHE A 45 6.75 2.38 -3.44
C PHE A 45 5.39 2.29 -2.75
N GLN A 46 4.95 1.07 -2.61
CA GLN A 46 3.77 0.73 -1.85
C GLN A 46 4.21 -0.04 -0.62
N ASP A 47 4.07 -1.36 -0.63
CA ASP A 47 4.46 -2.22 0.46
C ASP A 47 5.42 -3.32 -0.02
N GLY A 48 6.03 -4.02 0.94
CA GLY A 48 6.95 -5.10 0.65
C GLY A 48 7.04 -6.11 1.77
N LEU A 49 7.66 -7.25 1.48
CA LEU A 49 7.82 -8.33 2.44
C LEU A 49 9.10 -9.11 2.19
N ALA A 50 9.63 -9.70 3.26
CA ALA A 50 10.66 -10.72 3.17
C ALA A 50 10.00 -12.12 3.15
N LEU A 51 10.37 -12.92 2.16
CA LEU A 51 10.03 -14.34 2.05
C LEU A 51 11.30 -15.14 1.85
N GLU A 52 11.59 -16.02 2.76
CA GLU A 52 12.83 -16.84 2.77
C GLU A 52 14.09 -15.96 2.61
N ASP A 53 14.84 -16.15 1.53
CA ASP A 53 16.06 -15.42 1.19
C ASP A 53 15.82 -14.26 0.20
N ARG A 54 14.59 -13.81 0.05
CA ARG A 54 14.20 -12.73 -0.88
C ARG A 54 13.41 -11.63 -0.17
N PHE A 55 13.61 -10.42 -0.65
CA PHE A 55 12.77 -9.28 -0.31
C PHE A 55 12.01 -8.82 -1.55
N HIS A 56 10.71 -8.71 -1.44
CA HIS A 56 9.80 -8.32 -2.52
C HIS A 56 9.20 -6.95 -2.25
N LEU A 57 9.12 -6.13 -3.29
CA LEU A 57 8.41 -4.85 -3.32
C LEU A 57 7.40 -4.86 -4.45
N LEU A 58 6.29 -4.17 -4.23
CA LEU A 58 5.20 -4.02 -5.21
C LEU A 58 4.99 -2.55 -5.58
N PRO A 59 5.97 -1.86 -6.20
CA PRO A 59 5.81 -0.47 -6.59
C PRO A 59 4.77 -0.31 -7.69
N ILE A 60 3.92 0.73 -7.57
CA ILE A 60 3.10 1.17 -8.68
C ILE A 60 3.97 1.95 -9.67
N ARG A 61 3.64 1.81 -10.96
CA ARG A 61 4.22 2.61 -12.03
C ARG A 61 3.29 3.76 -12.37
N LEU A 62 3.88 4.92 -12.45
CA LEU A 62 3.20 6.16 -12.76
C LEU A 62 3.75 6.76 -14.05
N GLU A 63 2.90 7.49 -14.75
CA GLU A 63 3.30 8.35 -15.87
C GLU A 63 2.62 9.71 -15.75
N LYS A 64 3.14 10.72 -16.46
CA LYS A 64 2.54 12.06 -16.49
C LYS A 64 1.16 12.02 -17.12
N ASP A 65 0.19 12.71 -16.49
CA ASP A 65 -1.14 12.92 -17.00
C ASP A 65 -1.54 14.39 -16.77
N PRO A 66 -1.33 15.27 -17.77
CA PRO A 66 -1.62 16.69 -17.64
C PRO A 66 -3.11 17.03 -17.43
N LEU A 67 -4.00 16.06 -17.61
CA LEU A 67 -5.45 16.25 -17.41
C LEU A 67 -5.85 16.15 -15.94
N GLN A 68 -4.95 15.67 -15.08
CA GLN A 68 -5.17 15.62 -13.64
C GLN A 68 -4.96 16.99 -12.99
N PRO A 69 -5.53 17.21 -11.79
CA PRO A 69 -5.37 18.48 -11.07
C PRO A 69 -3.90 18.84 -10.83
N PRO A 70 -3.56 20.13 -10.71
CA PRO A 70 -2.23 20.56 -10.30
C PRO A 70 -1.77 19.87 -9.03
N GLY A 71 -0.49 19.46 -8.96
CA GLY A 71 0.07 18.66 -7.87
C GLY A 71 -0.14 17.14 -8.03
N PHE A 72 -1.13 16.71 -8.81
CA PHE A 72 -1.48 15.30 -9.03
C PHE A 72 -1.48 14.91 -10.52
N GLN A 73 -0.68 15.58 -11.34
CA GLN A 73 -0.64 15.39 -12.79
C GLN A 73 0.06 14.10 -13.21
N PHE A 74 -0.44 13.00 -12.69
CA PHE A 74 0.03 11.65 -12.97
C PHE A 74 -1.13 10.64 -12.91
N ARG A 75 -0.89 9.46 -13.48
CA ARG A 75 -1.79 8.31 -13.38
C ARG A 75 -1.02 7.01 -13.19
N THR A 76 -1.65 6.04 -12.55
CA THR A 76 -1.12 4.67 -12.45
C THR A 76 -1.28 3.96 -13.78
N VAL A 77 -0.21 3.28 -14.24
CA VAL A 77 -0.17 2.53 -15.50
C VAL A 77 0.27 1.07 -15.33
N GLY A 78 0.60 0.68 -14.11
CA GLY A 78 1.00 -0.69 -13.83
C GLY A 78 1.45 -0.89 -12.40
N VAL A 79 1.72 -2.14 -12.08
CA VAL A 79 2.41 -2.59 -10.87
C VAL A 79 3.59 -3.45 -11.29
N SER A 80 4.72 -3.30 -10.62
CA SER A 80 5.88 -4.17 -10.84
C SER A 80 6.13 -5.01 -9.60
N LEU A 81 6.72 -6.19 -9.77
CA LEU A 81 7.36 -6.94 -8.71
C LEU A 81 8.86 -6.71 -8.79
N VAL A 82 9.44 -6.11 -7.77
CA VAL A 82 10.89 -5.99 -7.59
C VAL A 82 11.31 -7.00 -6.53
N THR A 83 12.26 -7.86 -6.88
CA THR A 83 12.78 -8.91 -6.01
C THR A 83 14.26 -8.71 -5.78
N LEU A 84 14.68 -8.74 -4.53
CA LEU A 84 16.06 -8.58 -4.09
C LEU A 84 16.50 -9.82 -3.32
N PRO A 85 17.71 -10.36 -3.54
CA PRO A 85 18.29 -11.35 -2.64
C PRO A 85 18.44 -10.79 -1.22
N ASN A 86 18.11 -11.60 -0.22
CA ASN A 86 18.13 -11.24 1.20
C ASN A 86 18.63 -12.38 2.09
N ALA A 87 19.69 -13.07 1.68
CA ALA A 87 20.28 -14.17 2.45
C ALA A 87 21.11 -13.62 3.63
N GLY A 88 20.43 -13.08 4.64
CA GLY A 88 21.03 -12.46 5.83
C GLY A 88 21.55 -11.02 5.59
N ARG A 89 21.61 -10.58 4.35
CA ARG A 89 21.91 -9.21 3.93
C ARG A 89 21.19 -8.91 2.62
N LEU A 90 20.56 -7.75 2.55
CA LEU A 90 19.92 -7.28 1.33
C LEU A 90 20.99 -6.99 0.25
N ASP A 91 20.87 -7.66 -0.90
CA ASP A 91 21.74 -7.44 -2.05
C ASP A 91 20.99 -6.68 -3.14
N LEU A 92 21.33 -5.41 -3.31
CA LEU A 92 20.71 -4.55 -4.30
C LEU A 92 21.20 -4.85 -5.71
N SER A 93 22.43 -5.34 -5.86
CA SER A 93 23.02 -5.65 -7.18
C SER A 93 22.36 -6.86 -7.85
N GLY A 94 21.74 -7.74 -7.05
CA GLY A 94 20.95 -8.87 -7.50
C GLY A 94 19.48 -8.56 -7.78
N ALA A 95 19.10 -7.29 -7.86
CA ALA A 95 17.71 -6.90 -8.09
C ALA A 95 17.18 -7.43 -9.43
N ALA A 96 16.02 -8.06 -9.37
CA ALA A 96 15.22 -8.44 -10.55
C ALA A 96 13.87 -7.72 -10.50
N GLN A 97 13.32 -7.41 -11.67
CA GLN A 97 11.99 -6.82 -11.77
C GLN A 97 11.18 -7.46 -12.89
N ALA A 98 9.89 -7.53 -12.69
CA ALA A 98 8.92 -7.99 -13.68
C ALA A 98 7.65 -7.15 -13.62
N ASP A 99 6.97 -7.01 -14.73
CA ASP A 99 5.60 -6.49 -14.75
C ASP A 99 4.68 -7.48 -14.05
N ALA A 100 3.97 -7.01 -13.03
CA ALA A 100 3.02 -7.84 -12.31
C ALA A 100 1.61 -7.63 -12.88
N PRO A 101 0.81 -8.69 -13.11
CA PRO A 101 -0.58 -8.59 -13.54
C PRO A 101 -1.49 -8.20 -12.37
N LEU A 102 -1.06 -7.20 -11.62
CA LEU A 102 -1.68 -6.66 -10.41
C LEU A 102 -2.30 -5.29 -10.66
N PHE A 103 -2.41 -4.90 -11.92
CA PHE A 103 -3.07 -3.69 -12.37
C PHE A 103 -4.02 -3.98 -13.52
N CYS A 104 -5.20 -3.36 -13.47
CA CYS A 104 -6.18 -3.39 -14.55
C CYS A 104 -6.77 -1.99 -14.74
N ALA A 105 -6.84 -1.54 -15.99
CA ALA A 105 -7.58 -0.35 -16.36
C ALA A 105 -8.51 -0.69 -17.54
N ALA A 106 -9.79 -0.39 -17.39
CA ALA A 106 -10.82 -0.72 -18.38
C ALA A 106 -11.92 0.34 -18.42
N LEU A 107 -12.68 0.34 -19.50
CA LEU A 107 -13.96 1.06 -19.58
C LEU A 107 -15.09 0.06 -19.35
N VAL A 108 -15.90 0.31 -18.32
CA VAL A 108 -16.99 -0.59 -17.90
C VAL A 108 -18.31 0.17 -17.90
N ARG A 109 -19.39 -0.51 -18.29
CA ARG A 109 -20.73 0.04 -18.21
C ARG A 109 -21.30 -0.14 -16.80
N ASP A 110 -21.79 0.96 -16.22
CA ASP A 110 -22.54 0.92 -14.97
C ASP A 110 -23.99 0.39 -15.18
N ALA A 111 -24.74 0.23 -14.09
CA ALA A 111 -26.11 -0.23 -14.13
C ALA A 111 -27.06 0.73 -14.89
N SER A 112 -26.68 1.99 -15.08
CA SER A 112 -27.43 2.98 -15.88
C SER A 112 -27.06 2.97 -17.36
N GLY A 113 -26.09 2.13 -17.74
CA GLY A 113 -25.59 2.01 -19.12
C GLY A 113 -24.50 3.04 -19.48
N ARG A 114 -24.02 3.88 -18.53
CA ARG A 114 -22.90 4.81 -18.75
C ARG A 114 -21.60 4.06 -18.74
N THR A 115 -20.71 4.39 -19.66
CA THR A 115 -19.34 3.88 -19.69
C THR A 115 -18.46 4.71 -18.79
N LEU A 116 -17.87 4.10 -17.77
CA LEU A 116 -17.02 4.73 -16.76
C LEU A 116 -15.67 4.03 -16.68
N PRO A 117 -14.59 4.76 -16.32
CA PRO A 117 -13.30 4.15 -16.08
C PRO A 117 -13.34 3.28 -14.82
N LEU A 118 -12.76 2.10 -14.92
CA LEU A 118 -12.42 1.19 -13.84
C LEU A 118 -10.90 1.13 -13.75
N SER A 119 -10.37 1.23 -12.54
CA SER A 119 -8.96 0.96 -12.24
C SER A 119 -8.86 0.07 -11.01
N ILE A 120 -8.00 -0.94 -11.08
CA ILE A 120 -7.69 -1.83 -9.94
C ILE A 120 -6.17 -1.89 -9.82
N ALA A 121 -5.64 -1.64 -8.64
CA ALA A 121 -4.21 -1.75 -8.36
C ALA A 121 -4.00 -2.45 -7.02
N TYR A 122 -3.07 -3.39 -6.98
CA TYR A 122 -2.66 -4.12 -5.79
C TYR A 122 -1.25 -3.74 -5.38
N GLY A 123 -0.91 -3.96 -4.10
CA GLY A 123 0.40 -3.67 -3.52
C GLY A 123 0.37 -2.64 -2.39
N ALA A 124 -0.78 -2.03 -2.11
CA ALA A 124 -0.93 -0.99 -1.09
C ALA A 124 -0.62 -1.49 0.34
N GLY A 125 -0.93 -2.75 0.62
CA GLY A 125 -0.60 -3.42 1.87
C GLY A 125 -0.34 -4.90 1.63
N VAL A 126 0.57 -5.49 2.42
CA VAL A 126 0.96 -6.90 2.31
C VAL A 126 0.89 -7.56 3.68
N LEU A 127 0.26 -8.73 3.74
CA LEU A 127 0.14 -9.52 4.96
C LEU A 127 0.58 -10.97 4.69
N PRO A 128 1.80 -11.36 5.08
CA PRO A 128 2.19 -12.77 5.04
C PRO A 128 1.48 -13.55 6.16
N ASN A 129 0.69 -14.55 5.79
CA ASN A 129 0.01 -15.45 6.73
C ASN A 129 0.67 -16.83 6.72
N THR A 130 1.94 -16.86 7.09
CA THR A 130 2.78 -18.05 7.06
C THR A 130 3.32 -18.39 8.46
N ALA A 131 3.75 -19.62 8.68
CA ALA A 131 4.42 -20.00 9.91
C ALA A 131 5.74 -19.22 10.09
N ALA A 132 6.46 -18.96 9.01
CA ALA A 132 7.71 -18.20 9.04
C ALA A 132 7.51 -16.73 9.43
N SER A 133 6.35 -16.11 9.12
CA SER A 133 5.99 -14.76 9.56
C SER A 133 5.45 -14.70 10.99
N GLY A 134 5.38 -15.84 11.70
CA GLY A 134 4.83 -15.89 13.05
C GLY A 134 3.30 -15.79 13.11
N ALA A 135 2.61 -16.05 11.99
CA ALA A 135 1.15 -16.04 11.99
C ALA A 135 0.58 -17.08 12.96
N ALA A 136 -0.41 -16.71 13.78
CA ALA A 136 -0.98 -17.61 14.76
C ALA A 136 -1.81 -18.74 14.12
N GLU A 137 -2.39 -18.48 12.96
CA GLU A 137 -3.16 -19.45 12.17
C GLU A 137 -2.68 -19.40 10.72
N PRO A 138 -1.49 -19.94 10.43
CA PRO A 138 -0.89 -19.85 9.11
C PRO A 138 -1.65 -20.69 8.09
N ASP A 139 -1.94 -20.14 6.94
CA ASP A 139 -2.54 -20.83 5.80
C ASP A 139 -1.60 -20.95 4.58
N GLY A 140 -0.38 -20.41 4.71
CA GLY A 140 0.67 -20.47 3.68
C GLY A 140 0.53 -19.44 2.58
N TYR A 141 -0.42 -18.51 2.68
CA TYR A 141 -0.61 -17.45 1.70
C TYR A 141 0.01 -16.11 2.15
N VAL A 142 0.36 -15.31 1.15
CA VAL A 142 0.55 -13.86 1.30
C VAL A 142 -0.71 -13.19 0.75
N TYR A 143 -1.33 -12.36 1.57
CA TYR A 143 -2.45 -11.51 1.18
C TYR A 143 -1.92 -10.16 0.75
N VAL A 144 -2.37 -9.68 -0.41
CA VAL A 144 -1.98 -8.40 -0.97
C VAL A 144 -3.22 -7.55 -1.17
N TYR A 145 -3.26 -6.44 -0.47
CA TYR A 145 -4.37 -5.50 -0.52
C TYR A 145 -4.12 -4.42 -1.56
N GLY A 146 -5.20 -3.91 -2.07
CA GLY A 146 -5.18 -2.86 -3.05
C GLY A 146 -6.51 -2.13 -3.09
N TYR A 147 -6.74 -1.40 -4.14
CA TYR A 147 -7.96 -0.63 -4.31
C TYR A 147 -8.54 -0.78 -5.71
N ARG A 148 -9.85 -0.62 -5.78
CA ARG A 148 -10.67 -0.60 -6.98
C ARG A 148 -11.37 0.74 -7.07
N ASP A 149 -10.97 1.55 -8.06
CA ASP A 149 -11.60 2.82 -8.39
C ASP A 149 -12.68 2.62 -9.45
N PHE A 150 -13.91 2.97 -9.11
CA PHE A 150 -15.04 2.92 -10.05
C PHE A 150 -16.12 3.93 -9.64
N ALA A 151 -16.61 4.69 -10.58
CA ALA A 151 -17.69 5.65 -10.37
C ALA A 151 -17.44 6.66 -9.21
N GLY A 152 -16.20 7.11 -9.03
CA GLY A 152 -15.79 8.02 -7.97
C GLY A 152 -15.65 7.38 -6.59
N GLN A 153 -15.69 6.05 -6.50
CA GLN A 153 -15.51 5.31 -5.27
C GLN A 153 -14.24 4.48 -5.32
N ARG A 154 -13.42 4.56 -4.26
CA ARG A 154 -12.23 3.74 -4.05
C ARG A 154 -12.49 2.70 -2.99
N ARG A 155 -12.63 1.45 -3.38
CA ARG A 155 -12.96 0.33 -2.50
C ARG A 155 -11.77 -0.58 -2.26
N LEU A 156 -11.64 -1.07 -1.02
CA LEU A 156 -10.63 -2.06 -0.65
C LEU A 156 -10.88 -3.38 -1.36
N VAL A 157 -9.83 -3.95 -1.94
CA VAL A 157 -9.83 -5.30 -2.54
C VAL A 157 -8.64 -6.10 -2.04
N VAL A 158 -8.72 -7.44 -2.15
CA VAL A 158 -7.65 -8.34 -1.73
C VAL A 158 -7.37 -9.43 -2.76
N ALA A 159 -6.09 -9.70 -2.96
CA ALA A 159 -5.57 -10.86 -3.68
C ALA A 159 -4.74 -11.73 -2.74
N ARG A 160 -4.43 -12.97 -3.15
CA ARG A 160 -3.48 -13.83 -2.44
C ARG A 160 -2.64 -14.65 -3.40
N ALA A 161 -1.44 -15.00 -2.94
CA ALA A 161 -0.57 -15.97 -3.61
C ALA A 161 0.04 -16.92 -2.57
N PRO A 162 0.33 -18.20 -2.91
CA PRO A 162 1.14 -19.04 -2.03
C PRO A 162 2.50 -18.38 -1.79
N ALA A 163 2.98 -18.39 -0.56
CA ALA A 163 4.22 -17.70 -0.19
C ALA A 163 5.45 -18.26 -0.94
N ASP A 164 5.49 -19.56 -1.15
CA ASP A 164 6.55 -20.28 -1.90
C ASP A 164 6.48 -20.07 -3.43
N LYS A 165 5.42 -19.39 -3.91
CA LYS A 165 5.16 -19.10 -5.33
C LYS A 165 4.76 -17.65 -5.55
N PHE A 166 5.25 -16.75 -4.73
CA PHE A 166 4.85 -15.35 -4.77
C PHE A 166 5.20 -14.64 -6.09
N ASP A 167 6.28 -15.05 -6.75
CA ASP A 167 6.71 -14.59 -8.08
C ASP A 167 6.03 -15.33 -9.26
N ALA A 168 5.28 -16.39 -8.97
CA ALA A 168 4.54 -17.15 -9.98
C ALA A 168 3.13 -16.58 -10.17
N PHE A 169 2.98 -15.60 -11.05
CA PHE A 169 1.73 -14.84 -11.20
C PHE A 169 0.52 -15.69 -11.62
N ASN A 170 0.70 -16.84 -12.23
CA ASN A 170 -0.38 -17.79 -12.53
C ASN A 170 -1.00 -18.43 -11.27
N GLU A 171 -0.34 -18.35 -10.12
CA GLU A 171 -0.84 -18.85 -8.82
C GLU A 171 -1.62 -17.80 -8.03
N TRP A 172 -1.60 -16.55 -8.46
CA TRP A 172 -2.35 -15.49 -7.81
C TRP A 172 -3.85 -15.64 -7.97
N ARG A 173 -4.58 -15.28 -6.93
CA ARG A 173 -6.04 -15.29 -6.91
C ARG A 173 -6.57 -13.99 -6.34
N PHE A 174 -7.64 -13.49 -6.94
CA PHE A 174 -8.33 -12.26 -6.59
C PHE A 174 -9.66 -12.59 -5.93
N TRP A 175 -10.01 -11.94 -4.86
CA TRP A 175 -11.26 -12.19 -4.16
C TRP A 175 -12.45 -11.60 -4.93
N GLY A 176 -13.32 -12.46 -5.41
CA GLY A 176 -14.51 -12.12 -6.21
C GLY A 176 -15.81 -12.03 -5.40
N GLY A 177 -15.70 -11.94 -4.06
CA GLY A 177 -16.85 -11.95 -3.17
C GLY A 177 -17.33 -13.36 -2.78
N PRO A 178 -18.31 -13.45 -1.86
CA PRO A 178 -18.73 -14.73 -1.26
C PRO A 178 -19.31 -15.71 -2.29
N GLU A 179 -19.98 -15.22 -3.33
CA GLU A 179 -20.58 -16.09 -4.35
C GLU A 179 -19.55 -16.66 -5.33
N ARG A 180 -18.53 -15.87 -5.71
CA ARG A 180 -17.51 -16.26 -6.69
C ARG A 180 -16.30 -16.93 -6.04
N GLY A 181 -15.95 -16.53 -4.83
CA GLY A 181 -14.71 -16.95 -4.17
C GLY A 181 -13.45 -16.38 -4.84
N TRP A 182 -12.37 -17.14 -4.82
CA TRP A 182 -11.07 -16.75 -5.38
C TRP A 182 -10.99 -17.00 -6.89
N SER A 183 -10.84 -15.92 -7.66
CA SER A 183 -10.74 -15.92 -9.13
C SER A 183 -9.30 -15.78 -9.61
N ARG A 184 -9.05 -16.18 -10.85
CA ARG A 184 -7.79 -15.91 -11.58
C ARG A 184 -7.79 -14.55 -12.31
N HIS A 185 -8.94 -13.89 -12.38
CA HIS A 185 -9.13 -12.66 -13.13
C HIS A 185 -9.21 -11.47 -12.19
N ILE A 186 -8.33 -10.50 -12.37
CA ILE A 186 -8.27 -9.28 -11.56
C ILE A 186 -9.56 -8.46 -11.65
N GLU A 187 -10.23 -8.49 -12.79
CA GLU A 187 -11.49 -7.79 -13.06
C GLU A 187 -12.63 -8.28 -12.14
N ASP A 188 -12.52 -9.50 -11.63
CA ASP A 188 -13.49 -10.09 -10.70
C ASP A 188 -13.36 -9.56 -9.28
N SER A 189 -12.34 -8.73 -8.98
CA SER A 189 -12.09 -8.22 -7.64
C SER A 189 -13.29 -7.49 -7.07
N ALA A 190 -13.82 -8.03 -5.98
CA ALA A 190 -14.95 -7.48 -5.24
C ALA A 190 -14.49 -6.72 -3.99
N PRO A 191 -15.18 -5.64 -3.62
CA PRO A 191 -14.92 -4.92 -2.37
C PRO A 191 -15.01 -5.83 -1.14
N ILE A 192 -14.13 -5.59 -0.17
CA ILE A 192 -14.13 -6.25 1.15
C ILE A 192 -14.35 -5.27 2.31
N LEU A 193 -14.53 -4.01 2.00
CA LEU A 193 -14.97 -2.92 2.88
C LEU A 193 -16.02 -2.11 2.15
N GLU A 194 -17.18 -1.94 2.77
CA GLU A 194 -18.26 -1.08 2.28
C GLU A 194 -18.30 0.25 3.06
N GLY A 195 -19.07 1.20 2.58
CA GLY A 195 -19.37 2.43 3.31
C GLY A 195 -18.27 3.50 3.32
N ALA A 196 -17.05 3.22 2.89
CA ALA A 196 -15.95 4.19 2.88
C ALA A 196 -15.04 4.07 1.65
N ASN A 197 -14.42 5.18 1.27
CA ASN A 197 -13.28 5.18 0.36
C ASN A 197 -12.00 5.00 1.17
N VAL A 198 -11.11 4.14 0.70
CA VAL A 198 -9.78 3.95 1.30
C VAL A 198 -8.75 4.84 0.61
N SER A 199 -7.64 5.12 1.30
CA SER A 199 -6.47 5.75 0.68
C SER A 199 -5.75 4.80 -0.29
N ALA A 200 -4.83 5.34 -1.08
CA ALA A 200 -3.99 4.55 -1.97
C ALA A 200 -2.95 3.71 -1.22
N GLU A 201 -2.57 4.16 -0.03
CA GLU A 201 -1.70 3.49 0.92
C GLU A 201 -2.51 3.07 2.14
N LEU A 202 -2.24 1.90 2.64
CA LEU A 202 -2.92 1.30 3.79
C LEU A 202 -2.10 0.15 4.36
N SER A 203 -2.52 -0.37 5.51
CA SER A 203 -1.94 -1.60 6.06
C SER A 203 -3.02 -2.50 6.64
N VAL A 204 -2.78 -3.81 6.60
CA VAL A 204 -3.59 -4.79 7.32
C VAL A 204 -2.67 -5.62 8.20
N SER A 205 -3.02 -5.73 9.47
CA SER A 205 -2.26 -6.49 10.46
C SER A 205 -3.19 -7.36 11.29
N ARG A 206 -2.72 -8.53 11.75
CA ARG A 206 -3.44 -9.30 12.75
C ARG A 206 -3.02 -8.83 14.14
N MET A 207 -3.99 -8.41 14.95
CA MET A 207 -3.72 -7.96 16.31
C MET A 207 -3.30 -9.12 17.22
N GLN A 208 -2.35 -8.81 18.09
CA GLN A 208 -1.88 -9.68 19.17
C GLN A 208 -2.14 -8.99 20.49
N GLY A 209 -2.98 -9.58 21.32
CA GLY A 209 -3.36 -9.00 22.61
C GLY A 209 -4.38 -7.85 22.51
N GLY A 210 -4.84 -7.40 23.68
CA GLY A 210 -5.81 -6.33 23.79
C GLY A 210 -7.23 -6.70 23.37
N PRO A 211 -8.13 -5.69 23.25
CA PRO A 211 -9.54 -5.92 22.93
C PRO A 211 -9.78 -6.44 21.51
N LEU A 212 -8.82 -6.27 20.62
CA LEU A 212 -8.90 -6.71 19.21
C LEU A 212 -8.03 -7.94 18.94
N ASP A 213 -7.64 -8.68 19.99
CA ASP A 213 -6.80 -9.88 19.83
C ASP A 213 -7.38 -10.84 18.79
N GLY A 214 -6.54 -11.30 17.87
CA GLY A 214 -6.90 -12.19 16.78
C GLY A 214 -7.64 -11.55 15.60
N LYS A 215 -8.13 -10.32 15.71
CA LYS A 215 -8.78 -9.61 14.60
C LYS A 215 -7.74 -9.12 13.59
N TYR A 216 -8.15 -9.06 12.33
CA TYR A 216 -7.43 -8.35 11.28
C TYR A 216 -7.84 -6.89 11.31
N VAL A 217 -6.87 -5.99 11.43
CA VAL A 217 -7.08 -4.54 11.53
C VAL A 217 -6.51 -3.88 10.29
N LEU A 218 -7.39 -3.26 9.52
CA LEU A 218 -7.05 -2.34 8.44
C LEU A 218 -6.84 -0.95 9.03
N VAL A 219 -5.72 -0.30 8.70
CA VAL A 219 -5.46 1.12 8.98
C VAL A 219 -5.31 1.86 7.66
N PHE A 220 -5.98 3.00 7.54
CA PHE A 220 -6.00 3.79 6.32
C PHE A 220 -6.45 5.24 6.61
N GLU A 221 -6.26 6.14 5.67
CA GLU A 221 -6.87 7.45 5.68
C GLU A 221 -8.18 7.42 4.87
N LYS A 222 -9.26 7.92 5.45
CA LYS A 222 -10.58 7.99 4.79
C LYS A 222 -10.54 9.00 3.64
N ASP A 223 -11.31 8.70 2.60
CA ASP A 223 -11.51 9.62 1.46
C ASP A 223 -10.20 10.17 0.86
N THR A 224 -9.14 9.37 0.95
CA THR A 224 -7.82 9.57 0.33
C THR A 224 -6.94 10.63 1.04
N LEU A 225 -7.40 11.86 1.23
CA LEU A 225 -6.62 12.99 1.76
C LEU A 225 -7.44 13.82 2.76
N SER A 226 -8.26 13.19 3.58
CA SER A 226 -9.20 13.89 4.46
C SER A 226 -8.59 14.37 5.79
N GLY A 227 -7.41 13.88 6.15
CA GLY A 227 -6.85 14.04 7.49
C GLY A 227 -7.52 13.15 8.55
N GLU A 228 -8.44 12.25 8.15
CA GLU A 228 -9.10 11.33 9.07
C GLU A 228 -8.48 9.93 9.00
N LEU A 229 -7.67 9.59 9.99
CA LEU A 229 -7.10 8.25 10.12
C LEU A 229 -8.13 7.32 10.78
N ALA A 230 -8.40 6.21 10.12
CA ALA A 230 -9.41 5.26 10.54
C ALA A 230 -8.88 3.83 10.58
N TYR A 231 -9.57 3.00 11.34
CA TYR A 231 -9.40 1.56 11.28
C TYR A 231 -10.73 0.84 11.05
N SER A 232 -10.63 -0.35 10.48
CA SER A 232 -11.73 -1.33 10.37
C SER A 232 -11.23 -2.69 10.78
N THR A 233 -12.11 -3.58 11.21
CA THR A 233 -11.74 -4.91 11.69
C THR A 233 -12.45 -6.02 10.92
N ALA A 234 -11.81 -7.19 10.82
CA ALA A 234 -12.39 -8.39 10.23
C ALA A 234 -11.97 -9.64 11.01
N ASP A 235 -12.71 -10.73 10.84
CA ASP A 235 -12.37 -12.04 11.39
C ASP A 235 -11.36 -12.81 10.52
N GLY A 236 -11.21 -12.43 9.27
CA GLY A 236 -10.29 -13.04 8.34
C GLY A 236 -9.62 -12.02 7.41
N PRO A 237 -8.52 -12.41 6.75
CA PRO A 237 -7.74 -11.51 5.90
C PRO A 237 -8.50 -11.07 4.64
N ALA A 238 -9.53 -11.79 4.21
CA ALA A 238 -10.38 -11.43 3.08
C ALA A 238 -11.66 -10.68 3.48
N GLY A 239 -11.76 -10.21 4.73
CA GLY A 239 -12.93 -9.50 5.20
C GLY A 239 -14.15 -10.41 5.45
N PRO A 240 -15.38 -9.87 5.43
CA PRO A 240 -15.68 -8.44 5.28
C PRO A 240 -15.16 -7.61 6.45
N PHE A 241 -14.67 -6.41 6.15
CA PHE A 241 -14.25 -5.47 7.18
C PHE A 241 -15.48 -4.68 7.72
N SER A 242 -15.42 -4.33 9.00
CA SER A 242 -16.43 -3.53 9.68
C SER A 242 -16.49 -2.10 9.14
N GLU A 243 -17.56 -1.37 9.47
CA GLU A 243 -17.60 0.08 9.28
C GLU A 243 -16.36 0.74 9.91
N PRO A 244 -15.76 1.74 9.23
CA PRO A 244 -14.59 2.42 9.74
C PRO A 244 -14.84 3.23 10.99
N VAL A 245 -13.88 3.18 11.92
CA VAL A 245 -13.83 4.00 13.11
C VAL A 245 -12.68 5.00 12.96
N THR A 246 -12.98 6.29 12.89
CA THR A 246 -11.95 7.34 12.92
C THR A 246 -11.37 7.41 14.33
N PHE A 247 -10.05 7.24 14.45
CA PHE A 247 -9.34 7.26 15.74
C PHE A 247 -8.45 8.49 15.90
N TYR A 248 -8.12 9.17 14.79
CA TYR A 248 -7.27 10.36 14.81
C TYR A 248 -7.67 11.34 13.71
N HIS A 249 -7.60 12.62 14.02
CA HIS A 249 -7.73 13.71 13.07
C HIS A 249 -6.40 14.45 13.02
N ALA A 250 -5.74 14.39 11.89
CA ALA A 250 -4.50 15.10 11.65
C ALA A 250 -4.72 16.63 11.79
N PRO A 251 -3.91 17.33 12.57
CA PRO A 251 -4.09 18.78 12.77
C PRO A 251 -3.62 19.61 11.58
N GLU A 252 -2.63 19.14 10.83
CA GLU A 252 -1.90 19.90 9.82
C GLU A 252 -2.80 20.48 8.72
N PRO A 253 -3.76 19.73 8.11
CA PRO A 253 -4.65 20.32 7.11
C PRO A 253 -5.61 21.40 7.66
N LYS A 254 -5.82 21.44 8.98
CA LYS A 254 -6.63 22.49 9.61
C LYS A 254 -5.82 23.75 9.91
N GLU A 255 -4.54 23.57 10.21
CA GLU A 255 -3.61 24.66 10.49
C GLU A 255 -3.13 25.33 9.20
N ASN A 256 -2.91 24.57 8.15
CA ASN A 256 -2.53 25.07 6.83
C ASN A 256 -3.35 24.37 5.72
N PRO A 257 -4.25 25.08 5.00
CA PRO A 257 -5.10 24.49 3.97
C PRO A 257 -4.36 24.04 2.71
N ASN A 258 -3.07 24.40 2.55
CA ASN A 258 -2.24 23.93 1.45
C ASN A 258 -1.56 22.60 1.76
N VAL A 259 -1.68 22.13 3.00
CA VAL A 259 -1.09 20.89 3.50
C VAL A 259 -2.13 19.79 3.49
N PHE A 260 -1.70 18.58 3.16
CA PHE A 260 -2.51 17.36 3.20
C PHE A 260 -1.74 16.21 3.83
N THR A 261 -2.48 15.24 4.33
CA THR A 261 -1.94 14.00 4.88
C THR A 261 -2.23 12.82 3.97
N TYR A 262 -1.42 11.78 4.08
CA TYR A 262 -1.57 10.53 3.32
C TYR A 262 -0.72 9.41 3.93
N ASN A 263 -0.82 8.21 3.39
CA ASN A 263 0.00 7.05 3.75
C ASN A 263 -0.11 6.65 5.22
N ALA A 264 -1.35 6.64 5.77
CA ALA A 264 -1.59 6.09 7.09
C ALA A 264 -1.32 4.58 7.11
N LYS A 265 -0.31 4.14 7.87
CA LYS A 265 0.10 2.74 8.00
C LYS A 265 0.38 2.36 9.45
N ALA A 266 -0.01 1.14 9.82
CA ALA A 266 0.36 0.52 11.08
C ALA A 266 1.67 -0.28 10.95
N HIS A 267 2.44 -0.30 12.04
CA HIS A 267 3.74 -0.96 12.16
C HIS A 267 3.72 -1.99 13.30
N PRO A 268 3.12 -3.17 13.11
CA PRO A 268 2.95 -4.16 14.17
C PRO A 268 4.27 -4.66 14.75
N HIS A 269 5.34 -4.69 13.93
CA HIS A 269 6.69 -5.09 14.37
C HIS A 269 7.41 -4.06 15.28
N LEU A 270 6.85 -2.85 15.40
CA LEU A 270 7.32 -1.79 16.30
C LEU A 270 6.32 -1.52 17.44
N SER A 271 5.31 -2.36 17.59
CA SER A 271 4.20 -2.18 18.53
C SER A 271 4.26 -3.19 19.66
N GLU A 272 3.79 -2.81 20.84
CA GLU A 272 3.58 -3.73 21.95
C GLU A 272 2.25 -4.52 21.77
N PRO A 273 2.10 -5.68 22.42
CA PRO A 273 0.86 -6.44 22.37
C PRO A 273 -0.35 -5.58 22.81
N GLY A 274 -1.39 -5.56 21.98
CA GLY A 274 -2.60 -4.76 22.21
C GLY A 274 -2.54 -3.33 21.69
N GLU A 275 -1.43 -2.93 21.10
CA GLU A 275 -1.20 -1.61 20.51
C GLU A 275 -0.83 -1.70 19.02
N LEU A 276 -1.02 -0.63 18.27
CA LEU A 276 -0.48 -0.43 16.94
C LEU A 276 0.13 0.96 16.83
N LEU A 277 1.44 1.02 16.58
CA LEU A 277 2.08 2.24 16.14
C LEU A 277 1.58 2.57 14.73
N VAL A 278 1.03 3.75 14.54
CA VAL A 278 0.56 4.23 13.23
C VAL A 278 1.36 5.48 12.86
N THR A 279 1.81 5.54 11.62
CA THR A 279 2.42 6.72 11.02
C THR A 279 1.56 7.22 9.85
N TYR A 280 1.70 8.49 9.54
CA TYR A 280 1.19 9.11 8.33
C TYR A 280 2.19 10.14 7.82
N ASN A 281 2.07 10.52 6.57
CA ASN A 281 2.91 11.54 5.96
C ASN A 281 2.14 12.85 5.86
N VAL A 282 2.88 13.94 5.94
CA VAL A 282 2.40 15.30 5.69
C VAL A 282 3.12 15.83 4.45
N ASN A 283 2.39 16.51 3.56
CA ASN A 283 2.95 17.10 2.36
C ASN A 283 2.17 18.36 1.99
N ALA A 284 2.78 19.23 1.19
CA ALA A 284 2.16 20.44 0.68
C ALA A 284 1.92 20.35 -0.82
N ALA A 285 0.86 21.00 -1.30
CA ALA A 285 0.57 21.11 -2.73
C ALA A 285 1.63 21.98 -3.45
N ASP A 286 2.23 22.93 -2.74
CA ASP A 286 3.37 23.72 -3.20
C ASP A 286 4.65 23.21 -2.56
N MET A 287 5.59 22.75 -3.38
CA MET A 287 6.89 22.26 -2.93
C MET A 287 7.73 23.34 -2.20
N GLN A 288 7.47 24.63 -2.44
CA GLN A 288 8.18 25.71 -1.74
C GLN A 288 7.77 25.77 -0.27
N GLU A 289 6.48 25.57 0.04
CA GLU A 289 6.00 25.51 1.42
C GLU A 289 6.65 24.35 2.20
N HIS A 290 6.95 23.26 1.53
CA HIS A 290 7.63 22.11 2.13
C HIS A 290 9.05 22.43 2.62
N TYR A 291 9.70 23.45 2.03
CA TYR A 291 11.04 23.92 2.47
C TYR A 291 10.98 25.08 3.44
N ASP A 292 9.92 25.87 3.41
CA ASP A 292 9.78 27.09 4.22
C ASP A 292 9.12 26.81 5.57
N ASP A 293 8.28 25.79 5.66
CA ASP A 293 7.64 25.36 6.90
C ASP A 293 8.37 24.14 7.47
N GLY A 294 9.18 24.37 8.48
CA GLY A 294 9.94 23.32 9.18
C GLY A 294 9.07 22.34 9.99
N THR A 295 7.73 22.47 9.92
CA THR A 295 6.74 21.56 10.54
C THR A 295 6.14 20.57 9.54
N ILE A 296 6.44 20.72 8.25
CA ILE A 296 6.03 19.81 7.16
C ILE A 296 7.16 18.83 6.83
#